data_9d94682fef523437fdd2bddb73b78104
#
_entry.id   9d94682fef523437fdd2bddb73b78104
#
_cell.length_a   1.000
_cell.length_b   1.000
_cell.length_c   1.000
_cell.angle_alpha   90.00
_cell.angle_beta   90.00
_cell.angle_gamma   90.00
#
_symmetry.space_group_name_H-M   'P 1'
#
loop_
_entity.id
_entity.type
_entity.pdbx_description
1 polymer ?
#
loop_
_entity_poly.entity_id
_entity_poly.type
_entity_poly.pdbx_seq_one_letter_code
_entity_poly.pdbx_strand_id
1 'polypeptide(L)'
;MRSIAKLMQNWQFTGPDGSTAAVVLPHTWNAKDGQDGGNDYWRGTCTYSTAFAAPAFDAASQQVWLQFEGVNSSAKVLLNGRTICAHDGGYSTFRVHISELLEKDNRLTVEVDNGINDRIYPQKADFTFYGGIYRDVSLMVVPKDHIALGHFGDTGVKITPALKDGKADIRVETLVEGEGVLSVELLDAAGNIVATADGADAKLHLETPHLWDGVKDPYL
;
A
#
# COMPACT_ATOMS: atom_id res chain seq x y z
N MET A 1 -13.61 -12.90 6.30
CA MET A 1 -12.35 -13.16 5.55
C MET A 1 -12.04 -11.92 4.74
N ARG A 2 -10.76 -11.53 4.64
CA ARG A 2 -10.31 -10.39 3.81
C ARG A 2 -10.46 -10.74 2.32
N SER A 3 -11.00 -9.81 1.51
CA SER A 3 -10.99 -9.91 0.05
C SER A 3 -10.37 -8.67 -0.58
N ILE A 4 -9.72 -8.83 -1.74
CA ILE A 4 -9.04 -7.76 -2.46
C ILE A 4 -9.49 -7.82 -3.92
N ALA A 5 -10.00 -6.70 -4.43
CA ALA A 5 -10.36 -6.52 -5.83
C ALA A 5 -9.51 -5.40 -6.44
N LYS A 6 -8.77 -5.72 -7.51
CA LYS A 6 -7.92 -4.75 -8.20
C LYS A 6 -8.73 -3.85 -9.12
N LEU A 7 -8.49 -2.53 -9.04
CA LEU A 7 -9.04 -1.51 -9.93
C LEU A 7 -8.00 -1.09 -10.97
N MET A 8 -7.65 -1.99 -11.89
CA MET A 8 -6.57 -1.75 -12.85
C MET A 8 -7.07 -1.33 -14.23
N GLN A 9 -8.34 -1.58 -14.54
CA GLN A 9 -8.93 -1.39 -15.88
C GLN A 9 -9.85 -0.17 -15.93
N ASN A 10 -10.16 0.29 -17.14
CA ASN A 10 -11.16 1.32 -17.43
C ASN A 10 -10.85 2.68 -16.78
N TRP A 11 -9.57 3.05 -16.74
CA TRP A 11 -9.19 4.39 -16.32
C TRP A 11 -9.16 5.35 -17.50
N GLN A 12 -9.60 6.56 -17.26
CA GLN A 12 -9.41 7.72 -18.12
C GLN A 12 -8.28 8.57 -17.57
N PHE A 13 -7.26 8.79 -18.36
CA PHE A 13 -6.18 9.73 -18.08
C PHE A 13 -6.48 11.05 -18.77
N THR A 14 -6.25 12.17 -18.09
CA THR A 14 -6.33 13.52 -18.63
C THR A 14 -4.97 14.17 -18.48
N GLY A 15 -4.35 14.50 -19.62
CA GLY A 15 -3.03 15.13 -19.71
C GLY A 15 -3.04 16.63 -19.42
N PRO A 16 -1.86 17.29 -19.48
CA PRO A 16 -1.69 18.71 -19.16
C PRO A 16 -2.39 19.66 -20.17
N ASP A 17 -2.59 19.20 -21.39
CA ASP A 17 -3.29 19.91 -22.47
C ASP A 17 -4.82 19.68 -22.45
N GLY A 18 -5.33 18.95 -21.48
CA GLY A 18 -6.72 18.54 -21.38
C GLY A 18 -7.12 17.39 -22.29
N SER A 19 -6.17 16.82 -23.05
CA SER A 19 -6.41 15.61 -23.84
C SER A 19 -6.73 14.43 -22.91
N THR A 20 -7.59 13.52 -23.39
CA THR A 20 -8.00 12.35 -22.64
C THR A 20 -7.67 11.05 -23.37
N ALA A 21 -7.25 10.04 -22.63
CA ALA A 21 -6.96 8.70 -23.15
C ALA A 21 -7.49 7.63 -22.19
N ALA A 22 -7.97 6.52 -22.76
CA ALA A 22 -8.24 5.33 -21.96
C ALA A 22 -6.91 4.64 -21.62
N VAL A 23 -6.70 4.31 -20.34
CA VAL A 23 -5.48 3.67 -19.87
C VAL A 23 -5.79 2.49 -18.95
N VAL A 24 -4.80 1.61 -18.82
CA VAL A 24 -4.76 0.51 -17.86
C VAL A 24 -3.64 0.81 -16.87
N LEU A 25 -3.88 0.58 -15.59
CA LEU A 25 -2.83 0.67 -14.58
C LEU A 25 -1.95 -0.61 -14.58
N PRO A 26 -0.66 -0.52 -14.26
CA PRO A 26 0.11 0.70 -13.96
C PRO A 26 0.29 1.61 -15.18
N HIS A 27 0.30 2.93 -14.94
CA HIS A 27 0.46 3.91 -16.02
C HIS A 27 1.33 5.09 -15.55
N THR A 28 2.20 5.57 -16.46
CA THR A 28 2.95 6.81 -16.32
C THR A 28 2.88 7.62 -17.61
N TRP A 29 2.74 8.94 -17.51
CA TRP A 29 2.79 9.81 -18.68
C TRP A 29 4.23 10.11 -19.16
N ASN A 30 5.24 9.79 -18.33
CA ASN A 30 6.65 10.01 -18.66
C ASN A 30 7.33 8.78 -19.28
N ALA A 31 6.58 7.81 -19.79
CA ALA A 31 7.17 6.55 -20.31
C ALA A 31 8.15 6.75 -21.48
N LYS A 32 8.04 7.85 -22.20
CA LYS A 32 8.89 8.20 -23.35
C LYS A 32 9.69 9.47 -23.16
N ASP A 33 9.36 10.28 -22.14
CA ASP A 33 10.01 11.55 -21.89
C ASP A 33 11.47 11.37 -21.46
N GLY A 34 12.33 12.29 -21.87
CA GLY A 34 13.75 12.29 -21.50
C GLY A 34 14.59 11.17 -22.11
N GLN A 35 14.01 10.36 -23.02
CA GLN A 35 14.72 9.26 -23.68
C GLN A 35 15.05 9.54 -25.14
N ASP A 36 14.70 10.71 -25.64
CA ASP A 36 14.77 11.12 -27.04
C ASP A 36 15.99 12.01 -27.37
N GLY A 37 17.02 11.94 -26.55
CA GLY A 37 18.30 12.60 -26.84
C GLY A 37 18.48 13.99 -26.25
N GLY A 38 17.80 14.32 -25.17
CA GLY A 38 18.16 15.50 -24.36
C GLY A 38 17.02 16.45 -24.02
N ASN A 39 15.80 16.13 -24.34
CA ASN A 39 14.65 16.88 -23.84
C ASN A 39 14.37 16.50 -22.38
N ASP A 40 14.06 17.51 -21.57
CA ASP A 40 13.60 17.30 -20.21
C ASP A 40 12.19 16.69 -20.24
N TYR A 41 11.87 15.88 -19.24
CA TYR A 41 10.53 15.30 -19.13
C TYR A 41 9.56 16.27 -18.45
N TRP A 42 8.28 16.22 -18.89
CA TRP A 42 7.26 17.10 -18.32
C TRP A 42 6.90 16.71 -16.88
N ARG A 43 6.81 17.71 -16.02
CA ARG A 43 6.42 17.59 -14.60
C ARG A 43 5.26 18.52 -14.29
N GLY A 44 4.28 18.04 -13.56
CA GLY A 44 3.09 18.79 -13.18
C GLY A 44 1.92 17.88 -12.85
N THR A 45 0.70 18.43 -12.89
CA THR A 45 -0.51 17.74 -12.46
C THR A 45 -1.25 17.13 -13.64
N CYS A 46 -1.56 15.83 -13.54
CA CYS A 46 -2.50 15.13 -14.43
C CYS A 46 -3.63 14.49 -13.61
N THR A 47 -4.71 14.09 -14.29
CA THR A 47 -5.88 13.51 -13.63
C THR A 47 -6.16 12.10 -14.16
N TYR A 48 -6.42 11.19 -13.24
CA TYR A 48 -6.96 9.86 -13.52
C TYR A 48 -8.38 9.74 -13.00
N SER A 49 -9.29 9.12 -13.74
CA SER A 49 -10.61 8.80 -13.24
C SER A 49 -11.11 7.44 -13.69
N THR A 50 -11.87 6.77 -12.83
CA THR A 50 -12.55 5.52 -13.15
C THR A 50 -13.89 5.45 -12.42
N ALA A 51 -14.77 4.57 -12.87
CA ALA A 51 -16.02 4.26 -12.19
C ALA A 51 -15.99 2.79 -11.72
N PHE A 52 -16.56 2.52 -10.56
CA PHE A 52 -16.69 1.18 -10.02
C PHE A 52 -17.97 1.01 -9.21
N ALA A 53 -18.56 -0.18 -9.23
CA ALA A 53 -19.65 -0.54 -8.33
C ALA A 53 -19.12 -0.83 -6.92
N ALA A 54 -19.88 -0.47 -5.90
CA ALA A 54 -19.51 -0.83 -4.53
C ALA A 54 -19.30 -2.35 -4.41
N PRO A 55 -18.24 -2.82 -3.74
CA PRO A 55 -18.09 -4.23 -3.44
C PRO A 55 -19.22 -4.70 -2.51
N ALA A 56 -19.60 -5.95 -2.61
CA ALA A 56 -20.53 -6.54 -1.63
C ALA A 56 -19.82 -6.64 -0.27
N PHE A 57 -20.40 -6.04 0.76
CA PHE A 57 -19.92 -6.15 2.14
C PHE A 57 -21.07 -5.95 3.13
N ASP A 58 -20.92 -6.51 4.32
CA ASP A 58 -21.84 -6.30 5.44
C ASP A 58 -21.30 -5.16 6.33
N ALA A 59 -21.93 -3.99 6.27
CA ALA A 59 -21.52 -2.82 7.04
C ALA A 59 -21.59 -3.02 8.56
N ALA A 60 -22.34 -4.01 9.06
CA ALA A 60 -22.37 -4.35 10.48
C ALA A 60 -21.06 -5.01 10.96
N SER A 61 -20.43 -5.83 10.11
CA SER A 61 -19.29 -6.68 10.45
C SER A 61 -18.02 -6.45 9.62
N GLN A 62 -18.09 -5.64 8.56
CA GLN A 62 -16.99 -5.40 7.61
C GLN A 62 -16.75 -3.93 7.33
N GLN A 63 -15.57 -3.64 6.80
CA GLN A 63 -15.13 -2.33 6.33
C GLN A 63 -14.56 -2.43 4.92
N VAL A 64 -14.64 -1.32 4.18
CA VAL A 64 -14.06 -1.19 2.83
C VAL A 64 -12.97 -0.13 2.83
N TRP A 65 -11.82 -0.51 2.31
CA TRP A 65 -10.63 0.34 2.17
C TRP A 65 -10.23 0.45 0.71
N LEU A 66 -9.78 1.64 0.32
CA LEU A 66 -9.12 1.90 -0.95
C LEU A 66 -7.61 1.95 -0.68
N GLN A 67 -6.82 1.17 -1.44
CA GLN A 67 -5.36 1.12 -1.35
C GLN A 67 -4.73 1.53 -2.65
N PHE A 68 -3.72 2.38 -2.57
CA PHE A 68 -2.78 2.70 -3.65
C PHE A 68 -1.39 2.23 -3.24
N GLU A 69 -0.73 1.46 -4.08
CA GLU A 69 0.61 0.92 -3.79
C GLU A 69 1.74 1.87 -4.19
N GLY A 70 1.44 2.84 -5.05
CA GLY A 70 2.38 3.89 -5.45
C GLY A 70 1.80 4.85 -6.46
N VAL A 71 1.83 6.14 -6.11
CA VAL A 71 1.39 7.26 -6.96
C VAL A 71 2.44 8.35 -6.86
N ASN A 72 3.13 8.65 -7.93
CA ASN A 72 4.25 9.59 -7.88
C ASN A 72 3.86 10.97 -8.47
N SER A 73 4.10 12.01 -7.67
CA SER A 73 4.73 12.01 -6.33
C SER A 73 3.77 12.51 -5.26
N SER A 74 2.83 13.38 -5.60
CA SER A 74 1.71 13.81 -4.74
C SER A 74 0.40 13.33 -5.34
N ALA A 75 -0.52 12.89 -4.50
CA ALA A 75 -1.85 12.46 -4.90
C ALA A 75 -2.93 13.19 -4.11
N LYS A 76 -3.99 13.63 -4.79
CA LYS A 76 -5.24 14.05 -4.16
C LYS A 76 -6.35 13.15 -4.68
N VAL A 77 -6.99 12.43 -3.79
CA VAL A 77 -8.00 11.43 -4.11
C VAL A 77 -9.38 11.97 -3.81
N LEU A 78 -10.27 11.86 -4.80
CA LEU A 78 -11.67 12.25 -4.67
C LEU A 78 -12.56 11.03 -4.95
N LEU A 79 -13.55 10.81 -4.09
CA LEU A 79 -14.61 9.84 -4.30
C LEU A 79 -15.94 10.59 -4.41
N ASN A 80 -16.68 10.35 -5.50
CA ASN A 80 -17.95 11.02 -5.80
C ASN A 80 -17.87 12.55 -5.72
N GLY A 81 -16.73 13.12 -6.18
CA GLY A 81 -16.47 14.57 -6.16
C GLY A 81 -15.99 15.14 -4.83
N ARG A 82 -15.97 14.33 -3.75
CA ARG A 82 -15.48 14.74 -2.42
C ARG A 82 -14.03 14.31 -2.24
N THR A 83 -13.15 15.25 -1.85
CA THR A 83 -11.77 14.90 -1.44
C THR A 83 -11.79 14.03 -0.19
N ILE A 84 -11.16 12.86 -0.26
CA ILE A 84 -11.11 11.87 0.81
C ILE A 84 -9.70 11.68 1.36
N CYS A 85 -8.66 12.01 0.57
CA CYS A 85 -7.27 11.84 0.97
C CYS A 85 -6.37 12.76 0.16
N ALA A 86 -5.25 13.19 0.77
CA ALA A 86 -4.06 13.70 0.11
C ALA A 86 -2.85 12.94 0.63
N HIS A 87 -1.90 12.61 -0.27
CA HIS A 87 -0.70 11.85 0.05
C HIS A 87 0.51 12.42 -0.68
N ASP A 88 1.61 12.61 0.04
CA ASP A 88 2.91 12.96 -0.51
C ASP A 88 3.87 11.78 -0.33
N GLY A 89 4.51 11.34 -1.40
CA GLY A 89 5.47 10.23 -1.38
C GLY A 89 5.16 9.17 -2.42
N GLY A 90 5.89 9.20 -3.54
CA GLY A 90 5.61 8.36 -4.70
C GLY A 90 5.84 6.86 -4.51
N TYR A 91 6.61 6.45 -3.51
CA TYR A 91 7.12 5.08 -3.40
C TYR A 91 6.44 4.27 -2.29
N SER A 92 5.58 4.91 -1.50
CA SER A 92 4.89 4.27 -0.38
C SER A 92 3.43 3.95 -0.72
N THR A 93 2.94 2.84 -0.16
CA THR A 93 1.52 2.52 -0.15
C THR A 93 0.78 3.48 0.77
N PHE A 94 -0.43 3.88 0.36
CA PHE A 94 -1.36 4.56 1.26
C PHE A 94 -2.77 3.98 1.14
N ARG A 95 -3.55 4.16 2.21
CA ARG A 95 -4.88 3.58 2.36
C ARG A 95 -5.88 4.60 2.88
N VAL A 96 -7.12 4.47 2.45
CA VAL A 96 -8.23 5.31 2.91
C VAL A 96 -9.43 4.43 3.22
N HIS A 97 -10.00 4.58 4.42
CA HIS A 97 -11.27 3.96 4.79
C HIS A 97 -12.42 4.65 4.07
N ILE A 98 -13.23 3.92 3.32
CA ILE A 98 -14.28 4.47 2.46
C ILE A 98 -15.67 3.91 2.68
N SER A 99 -15.88 3.02 3.65
CA SER A 99 -17.17 2.31 3.86
C SER A 99 -18.38 3.22 3.83
N GLU A 100 -18.33 4.33 4.58
CA GLU A 100 -19.45 5.28 4.73
C GLU A 100 -19.58 6.27 3.56
N LEU A 101 -18.60 6.25 2.63
CA LEU A 101 -18.54 7.16 1.50
C LEU A 101 -19.02 6.51 0.19
N LEU A 102 -19.24 5.19 0.23
CA LEU A 102 -19.65 4.42 -0.93
C LEU A 102 -21.12 4.65 -1.29
N GLU A 103 -21.34 4.87 -2.57
CA GLU A 103 -22.64 4.79 -3.23
C GLU A 103 -22.73 3.46 -4.00
N LYS A 104 -23.88 3.15 -4.60
CA LYS A 104 -24.02 1.95 -5.45
C LYS A 104 -23.02 1.97 -6.61
N ASP A 105 -22.91 3.10 -7.28
CA ASP A 105 -21.98 3.36 -8.38
C ASP A 105 -21.10 4.54 -8.01
N ASN A 106 -19.79 4.38 -8.04
CA ASN A 106 -18.83 5.33 -7.54
C ASN A 106 -17.94 5.88 -8.65
N ARG A 107 -17.59 7.16 -8.56
CA ARG A 107 -16.55 7.77 -9.38
C ARG A 107 -15.32 8.07 -8.53
N LEU A 108 -14.22 7.46 -8.88
CA LEU A 108 -12.91 7.73 -8.28
C LEU A 108 -12.12 8.66 -9.19
N THR A 109 -11.61 9.77 -8.64
CA THR A 109 -10.73 10.70 -9.33
C THR A 109 -9.46 10.88 -8.54
N VAL A 110 -8.31 10.84 -9.20
CA VAL A 110 -7.00 11.03 -8.59
C VAL A 110 -6.26 12.12 -9.37
N GLU A 111 -6.04 13.25 -8.72
CA GLU A 111 -5.12 14.29 -9.21
C GLU A 111 -3.72 13.91 -8.79
N VAL A 112 -2.82 13.74 -9.74
CA VAL A 112 -1.43 13.27 -9.50
C VAL A 112 -0.47 14.35 -9.99
N ASP A 113 0.47 14.72 -9.13
CA ASP A 113 1.46 15.75 -9.43
C ASP A 113 2.88 15.22 -9.20
N ASN A 114 3.76 15.28 -10.21
CA ASN A 114 5.18 14.99 -10.10
C ASN A 114 6.07 16.25 -10.18
N GLY A 115 5.47 17.43 -9.98
CA GLY A 115 6.19 18.70 -9.87
C GLY A 115 7.17 18.73 -8.70
N ILE A 116 8.01 19.76 -8.68
CA ILE A 116 8.97 19.97 -7.58
C ILE A 116 8.17 20.24 -6.30
N ASN A 117 8.46 19.46 -5.25
CA ASN A 117 7.78 19.53 -3.96
C ASN A 117 8.81 19.28 -2.85
N ASP A 118 9.07 20.27 -2.03
CA ASP A 118 10.08 20.25 -0.95
C ASP A 118 9.71 19.31 0.23
N ARG A 119 8.47 18.80 0.25
CA ARG A 119 8.02 17.77 1.20
C ARG A 119 8.37 16.35 0.76
N ILE A 120 8.85 16.17 -0.48
CA ILE A 120 9.16 14.85 -1.05
C ILE A 120 10.63 14.79 -1.42
N TYR A 121 11.33 13.77 -0.97
CA TYR A 121 12.73 13.53 -1.27
C TYR A 121 12.91 12.22 -2.06
N PRO A 122 13.83 12.12 -3.00
CA PRO A 122 14.73 13.18 -3.52
C PRO A 122 14.00 14.09 -4.53
N GLN A 123 14.52 15.33 -4.72
CA GLN A 123 14.01 16.30 -5.70
C GLN A 123 14.79 16.28 -7.02
N LYS A 124 16.04 15.81 -6.97
CA LYS A 124 16.96 15.67 -8.11
C LYS A 124 17.72 14.37 -7.99
N ALA A 125 17.85 13.66 -9.11
CA ALA A 125 18.64 12.45 -9.24
C ALA A 125 18.94 12.21 -10.74
N ASP A 126 19.74 11.21 -11.03
CA ASP A 126 20.08 10.75 -12.37
C ASP A 126 19.06 9.79 -12.99
N PHE A 127 17.82 9.83 -12.50
CA PHE A 127 16.70 9.06 -13.03
C PHE A 127 15.44 9.92 -13.19
N THR A 128 14.52 9.47 -14.04
CA THR A 128 13.24 10.13 -14.28
C THR A 128 12.31 9.95 -13.09
N PHE A 129 11.71 11.05 -12.62
CA PHE A 129 10.64 11.02 -11.61
C PHE A 129 9.31 10.76 -12.29
N TYR A 130 9.05 9.52 -12.66
CA TYR A 130 7.88 9.10 -13.41
C TYR A 130 6.57 9.49 -12.70
N GLY A 131 5.81 10.42 -13.30
CA GLY A 131 4.50 10.79 -12.78
C GLY A 131 3.43 9.79 -13.17
N GLY A 132 2.49 9.51 -12.26
CA GLY A 132 1.35 8.64 -12.53
C GLY A 132 1.02 7.67 -11.42
N ILE A 133 0.03 6.84 -11.70
CA ILE A 133 -0.36 5.70 -10.86
C ILE A 133 0.38 4.48 -11.40
N TYR A 134 1.59 4.25 -10.93
CA TYR A 134 2.51 3.27 -11.52
C TYR A 134 2.58 1.94 -10.77
N ARG A 135 1.71 1.76 -9.78
CA ARG A 135 1.47 0.49 -9.06
C ARG A 135 -0.03 0.21 -8.95
N ASP A 136 -0.37 -0.87 -8.28
CA ASP A 136 -1.74 -1.34 -8.17
C ASP A 136 -2.63 -0.40 -7.35
N VAL A 137 -3.90 -0.34 -7.75
CA VAL A 137 -5.00 0.24 -6.98
C VAL A 137 -5.99 -0.87 -6.65
N SER A 138 -6.41 -0.96 -5.40
CA SER A 138 -7.26 -2.04 -4.92
C SER A 138 -8.36 -1.57 -3.98
N LEU A 139 -9.52 -2.23 -4.04
CA LEU A 139 -10.52 -2.23 -2.99
C LEU A 139 -10.29 -3.44 -2.09
N MET A 140 -10.27 -3.21 -0.78
CA MET A 140 -10.15 -4.26 0.22
C MET A 140 -11.40 -4.28 1.09
N VAL A 141 -12.04 -5.44 1.21
CA VAL A 141 -13.08 -5.68 2.21
C VAL A 141 -12.47 -6.50 3.34
N VAL A 142 -12.53 -5.99 4.55
CA VAL A 142 -11.97 -6.63 5.74
C VAL A 142 -13.03 -6.76 6.84
N PRO A 143 -12.97 -7.76 7.73
CA PRO A 143 -13.76 -7.76 8.97
C PRO A 143 -13.49 -6.50 9.78
N LYS A 144 -14.39 -6.11 10.68
CA LYS A 144 -14.11 -5.04 11.65
C LYS A 144 -13.01 -5.44 12.64
N ASP A 145 -12.93 -6.73 12.98
CA ASP A 145 -11.82 -7.28 13.75
C ASP A 145 -10.70 -7.68 12.78
N HIS A 146 -9.63 -6.90 12.75
CA HIS A 146 -8.49 -7.15 11.87
C HIS A 146 -7.20 -6.50 12.40
N ILE A 147 -6.07 -6.94 11.88
CA ILE A 147 -4.79 -6.24 12.08
C ILE A 147 -4.90 -4.88 11.39
N ALA A 148 -4.60 -3.81 12.14
CA ALA A 148 -4.82 -2.43 11.71
C ALA A 148 -4.21 -2.12 10.34
N LEU A 149 -4.97 -1.41 9.53
CA LEU A 149 -4.57 -0.96 8.20
C LEU A 149 -4.12 0.50 8.28
N GLY A 150 -2.85 0.73 8.58
CA GLY A 150 -2.31 2.08 8.67
C GLY A 150 -2.36 2.84 7.34
N HIS A 151 -2.55 4.15 7.41
CA HIS A 151 -2.63 5.03 6.24
C HIS A 151 -1.43 4.88 5.30
N PHE A 152 -0.23 4.78 5.85
CA PHE A 152 1.01 4.66 5.07
C PHE A 152 1.34 3.23 4.65
N GLY A 153 0.38 2.33 4.69
CA GLY A 153 0.56 0.96 4.19
C GLY A 153 1.41 0.07 5.08
N ASP A 154 1.61 0.45 6.35
CA ASP A 154 2.28 -0.42 7.32
C ASP A 154 1.53 -1.74 7.51
N THR A 155 2.24 -2.74 8.02
CA THR A 155 1.70 -4.09 8.19
C THR A 155 0.81 -4.23 9.42
N GLY A 156 0.83 -3.25 10.33
CA GLY A 156 0.23 -3.35 11.66
C GLY A 156 0.95 -4.31 12.61
N VAL A 157 2.08 -4.90 12.17
CA VAL A 157 2.87 -5.86 12.94
C VAL A 157 4.33 -5.42 12.96
N LYS A 158 4.93 -5.38 14.15
CA LYS A 158 6.35 -5.13 14.36
C LYS A 158 6.99 -6.33 15.05
N ILE A 159 8.00 -6.91 14.41
CA ILE A 159 8.76 -8.04 14.92
C ILE A 159 10.15 -7.56 15.32
N THR A 160 10.52 -7.80 16.57
CA THR A 160 11.82 -7.39 17.13
C THR A 160 12.54 -8.62 17.70
N PRO A 161 13.47 -9.23 16.97
CA PRO A 161 14.31 -10.29 17.48
C PRO A 161 15.46 -9.73 18.33
N ALA A 162 15.81 -10.42 19.41
CA ALA A 162 16.98 -10.17 20.24
C ALA A 162 17.76 -11.49 20.41
N LEU A 163 19.02 -11.47 19.99
CA LEU A 163 19.91 -12.62 20.11
C LEU A 163 20.83 -12.47 21.32
N LYS A 164 20.88 -13.48 22.18
CA LYS A 164 21.76 -13.52 23.33
C LYS A 164 22.17 -14.97 23.64
N ASP A 165 23.45 -15.21 23.83
CA ASP A 165 24.02 -16.49 24.25
C ASP A 165 23.53 -17.68 23.40
N GLY A 166 23.39 -17.49 22.08
CA GLY A 166 22.94 -18.51 21.13
C GLY A 166 21.43 -18.77 21.12
N LYS A 167 20.65 -17.98 21.87
CA LYS A 167 19.19 -18.03 21.93
C LYS A 167 18.56 -16.81 21.28
N ALA A 168 17.28 -16.89 20.94
CA ALA A 168 16.51 -15.76 20.43
C ALA A 168 15.25 -15.52 21.26
N ASP A 169 15.08 -14.28 21.68
CA ASP A 169 13.81 -13.76 22.18
C ASP A 169 13.20 -12.89 21.09
N ILE A 170 11.94 -13.15 20.72
CA ILE A 170 11.25 -12.46 19.63
C ILE A 170 10.01 -11.79 20.19
N ARG A 171 9.96 -10.46 20.15
CA ARG A 171 8.76 -9.69 20.50
C ARG A 171 7.98 -9.37 19.23
N VAL A 172 6.68 -9.67 19.25
CA VAL A 172 5.73 -9.37 18.18
C VAL A 172 4.68 -8.41 18.73
N GLU A 173 4.76 -7.15 18.26
CA GLU A 173 3.81 -6.09 18.61
C GLU A 173 2.83 -5.95 17.46
N THR A 174 1.53 -6.14 17.71
CA THR A 174 0.48 -6.09 16.69
C THR A 174 -0.56 -5.04 17.03
N LEU A 175 -0.84 -4.15 16.10
CA LEU A 175 -1.95 -3.21 16.18
C LEU A 175 -3.22 -3.91 15.69
N VAL A 176 -4.24 -3.98 16.53
CA VAL A 176 -5.52 -4.65 16.21
C VAL A 176 -6.64 -3.62 16.26
N GLU A 177 -7.52 -3.65 15.29
CA GLU A 177 -8.83 -2.98 15.32
C GLU A 177 -9.90 -4.02 15.68
N GLY A 178 -10.87 -3.62 16.53
CA GLY A 178 -11.92 -4.50 17.03
C GLY A 178 -11.54 -5.29 18.28
N GLU A 179 -12.25 -6.38 18.54
CA GLU A 179 -12.17 -7.18 19.78
C GLU A 179 -11.71 -8.63 19.53
N GLY A 180 -11.09 -8.89 18.40
CA GLY A 180 -10.63 -10.23 18.02
C GLY A 180 -9.52 -10.78 18.94
N VAL A 181 -9.50 -12.11 19.13
CA VAL A 181 -8.42 -12.81 19.83
C VAL A 181 -7.24 -12.97 18.87
N LEU A 182 -6.04 -12.58 19.29
CA LEU A 182 -4.81 -12.69 18.54
C LEU A 182 -3.93 -13.79 19.11
N SER A 183 -3.46 -14.70 18.24
CA SER A 183 -2.38 -15.64 18.52
C SER A 183 -1.26 -15.49 17.49
N VAL A 184 -0.04 -15.75 17.92
CA VAL A 184 1.17 -15.69 17.12
C VAL A 184 1.82 -17.07 17.12
N GLU A 185 2.10 -17.58 15.94
CA GLU A 185 2.81 -18.85 15.72
C GLU A 185 4.12 -18.58 14.98
N LEU A 186 5.21 -19.12 15.48
CA LEU A 186 6.49 -19.15 14.77
C LEU A 186 6.66 -20.52 14.15
N LEU A 187 6.89 -20.54 12.83
CA LEU A 187 7.05 -21.76 12.06
C LEU A 187 8.50 -21.93 11.62
N ASP A 188 8.96 -23.18 11.56
CA ASP A 188 10.21 -23.54 10.89
C ASP A 188 10.02 -23.60 9.35
N ALA A 189 11.11 -23.86 8.62
CA ALA A 189 11.08 -23.97 7.16
C ALA A 189 10.23 -25.15 6.64
N ALA A 190 9.96 -26.15 7.47
CA ALA A 190 9.09 -27.28 7.13
C ALA A 190 7.60 -27.01 7.46
N GLY A 191 7.31 -25.84 8.07
CA GLY A 191 5.96 -25.46 8.49
C GLY A 191 5.53 -25.99 9.85
N ASN A 192 6.45 -26.54 10.66
CA ASN A 192 6.13 -26.96 12.01
C ASN A 192 6.12 -25.77 12.97
N ILE A 193 5.17 -25.73 13.88
CA ILE A 193 5.11 -24.73 14.94
C ILE A 193 6.24 -24.98 15.93
N VAL A 194 7.14 -23.99 16.10
CA VAL A 194 8.28 -24.06 17.02
C VAL A 194 8.10 -23.19 18.26
N ALA A 195 7.22 -22.19 18.21
CA ALA A 195 6.80 -21.41 19.36
C ALA A 195 5.44 -20.77 19.14
N THR A 196 4.69 -20.52 20.22
CA THR A 196 3.39 -19.84 20.20
C THR A 196 3.29 -18.83 21.33
N ALA A 197 2.55 -17.76 21.14
CA ALA A 197 2.18 -16.81 22.16
C ALA A 197 0.88 -16.11 21.80
N ASP A 198 0.13 -15.65 22.80
CA ASP A 198 -1.14 -14.95 22.61
C ASP A 198 -1.02 -13.45 22.93
N GLY A 199 -1.92 -12.66 22.32
CA GLY A 199 -2.08 -11.24 22.58
C GLY A 199 -1.31 -10.33 21.63
N ALA A 200 -1.57 -9.03 21.76
CA ALA A 200 -1.04 -8.00 20.87
C ALA A 200 0.44 -7.62 21.13
N ASP A 201 0.99 -8.05 22.28
CA ASP A 201 2.41 -7.94 22.65
C ASP A 201 2.93 -9.34 23.00
N ALA A 202 3.07 -10.16 21.97
CA ALA A 202 3.49 -11.55 22.11
C ALA A 202 5.00 -11.67 22.24
N LYS A 203 5.47 -12.63 23.06
CA LYS A 203 6.89 -12.93 23.27
C LYS A 203 7.14 -14.41 23.01
N LEU A 204 8.01 -14.69 22.07
CA LEU A 204 8.42 -16.04 21.69
C LEU A 204 9.87 -16.24 22.04
N HIS A 205 10.24 -17.48 22.42
CA HIS A 205 11.59 -17.85 22.77
C HIS A 205 12.05 -19.05 21.95
N LEU A 206 13.30 -19.03 21.46
CA LEU A 206 13.97 -20.13 20.78
C LEU A 206 15.32 -20.42 21.44
N GLU A 207 15.51 -21.65 21.90
CA GLU A 207 16.77 -22.11 22.49
C GLU A 207 17.91 -22.23 21.46
N THR A 208 17.58 -22.63 20.23
CA THR A 208 18.54 -22.88 19.16
C THR A 208 18.03 -22.33 17.82
N PRO A 209 18.03 -21.00 17.63
CA PRO A 209 17.60 -20.43 16.37
C PRO A 209 18.59 -20.74 15.26
N HIS A 210 18.10 -21.15 14.08
CA HIS A 210 18.91 -21.22 12.87
C HIS A 210 19.02 -19.80 12.29
N LEU A 211 20.21 -19.24 12.31
CA LEU A 211 20.45 -17.87 11.87
C LEU A 211 20.83 -17.85 10.39
N TRP A 212 20.30 -16.84 9.68
CA TRP A 212 20.72 -16.59 8.30
C TRP A 212 22.19 -16.15 8.24
N ASP A 213 22.98 -16.82 7.41
CA ASP A 213 24.32 -16.41 7.01
C ASP A 213 24.34 -16.29 5.48
N GLY A 214 24.34 -15.07 4.97
CA GLY A 214 24.23 -14.77 3.56
C GLY A 214 25.33 -15.34 2.66
N VAL A 215 26.43 -15.82 3.25
CA VAL A 215 27.58 -16.34 2.51
C VAL A 215 27.72 -17.85 2.68
N LYS A 216 27.63 -18.35 3.91
CA LYS A 216 27.92 -19.76 4.24
C LYS A 216 26.66 -20.60 4.36
N ASP A 217 25.59 -20.01 4.85
CA ASP A 217 24.32 -20.67 5.09
C ASP A 217 23.16 -19.70 4.84
N PRO A 218 22.78 -19.49 3.57
CA PRO A 218 21.72 -18.56 3.18
C PRO A 218 20.32 -19.12 3.49
N TYR A 219 20.13 -19.63 4.70
CA TYR A 219 18.86 -20.15 5.18
C TYR A 219 17.86 -19.02 5.46
N LEU A 220 16.63 -19.15 4.97
CA LEU A 220 15.53 -18.23 5.18
C LEU A 220 14.37 -18.91 5.91
#